data_fe5c0ad9005e1b2d6ed2c85c8e72ef32
#
_entry.id   fe5c0ad9005e1b2d6ed2c85c8e72ef32
#
_cell.length_a   1.000
_cell.length_b   1.000
_cell.length_c   1.000
_cell.angle_alpha   90.00
_cell.angle_beta   90.00
_cell.angle_gamma   90.00
#
_symmetry.space_group_name_H-M   'P 1'
#
loop_
_entity.id
_entity.type
_entity.pdbx_description
1 polymer ?
#
loop_
_entity_poly.entity_id
_entity_poly.type
_entity_poly.pdbx_seq_one_letter_code
_entity_poly.pdbx_strand_id
1 'polypeptide(L)'
;MSIHSNLTAIEIVGVAARAEIDAHLFYIEMSKRIKNKIVKERILTLAAEEQRHERILKNLLRRWTGENDPPVPKDSLFPLSTLINDGMTHARVLETAIELERAAAKRYIEASRAAQDDSGRRQLEYLAEFERTHERILASELEALKKDEGWFEEDTIPGSDRPIHLGP
;
A
#
# COMPACT_ATOMS: atom_id res chain seq x y z
N MET A 1 24.00 -10.63 -2.49
CA MET A 1 23.69 -11.67 -1.48
C MET A 1 22.41 -11.28 -0.79
N SER A 2 21.38 -12.09 -0.90
CA SER A 2 20.10 -11.82 -0.24
C SER A 2 20.24 -12.04 1.26
N ILE A 3 20.05 -10.99 2.06
CA ILE A 3 20.15 -11.01 3.54
C ILE A 3 18.98 -11.82 4.16
N HIS A 4 18.01 -12.28 3.36
CA HIS A 4 16.77 -12.90 3.83
C HIS A 4 16.77 -14.44 3.82
N SER A 5 17.89 -15.12 3.56
CA SER A 5 17.90 -16.56 3.38
C SER A 5 17.71 -17.38 4.67
N ASN A 6 17.59 -16.75 5.85
CA ASN A 6 17.48 -17.44 7.14
C ASN A 6 16.35 -16.93 8.06
N LEU A 7 15.45 -16.05 7.60
CA LEU A 7 14.33 -15.58 8.42
C LEU A 7 13.23 -16.66 8.50
N THR A 8 12.65 -16.83 9.68
CA THR A 8 11.47 -17.68 9.88
C THR A 8 10.22 -16.98 9.31
N ALA A 9 9.16 -17.76 9.05
CA ALA A 9 7.87 -17.21 8.64
C ALA A 9 7.34 -16.14 9.63
N ILE A 10 7.55 -16.36 10.94
CA ILE A 10 7.16 -15.42 12.00
C ILE A 10 7.88 -14.09 11.85
N GLU A 11 9.19 -14.10 11.63
CA GLU A 11 9.98 -12.88 11.45
C GLU A 11 9.59 -12.13 10.17
N ILE A 12 9.38 -12.85 9.06
CA ILE A 12 8.96 -12.23 7.79
C ILE A 12 7.59 -11.57 7.94
N VAL A 13 6.63 -12.24 8.59
CA VAL A 13 5.28 -11.71 8.82
C VAL A 13 5.28 -10.56 9.82
N GLY A 14 6.15 -10.60 10.84
CA GLY A 14 6.35 -9.47 11.76
C GLY A 14 6.83 -8.21 11.03
N VAL A 15 7.83 -8.36 10.17
CA VAL A 15 8.34 -7.28 9.30
C VAL A 15 7.26 -6.80 8.33
N ALA A 16 6.48 -7.72 7.74
CA ALA A 16 5.37 -7.36 6.88
C ALA A 16 4.31 -6.54 7.62
N ALA A 17 3.91 -6.94 8.82
CA ALA A 17 2.94 -6.20 9.64
C ALA A 17 3.43 -4.78 9.97
N ARG A 18 4.75 -4.58 10.19
CA ARG A 18 5.33 -3.25 10.36
C ARG A 18 5.25 -2.45 9.06
N ALA A 19 5.54 -3.08 7.92
CA ALA A 19 5.45 -2.42 6.62
C ALA A 19 4.03 -1.92 6.32
N GLU A 20 2.96 -2.66 6.72
CA GLU A 20 1.58 -2.21 6.55
C GLU A 20 1.25 -0.96 7.40
N ILE A 21 1.80 -0.88 8.62
CA ILE A 21 1.66 0.33 9.43
C ILE A 21 2.32 1.53 8.72
N ASP A 22 3.51 1.33 8.18
CA ASP A 22 4.23 2.38 7.45
C ASP A 22 3.50 2.77 6.16
N ALA A 23 2.97 1.81 5.41
CA ALA A 23 2.18 2.04 4.19
C ALA A 23 0.87 2.79 4.49
N HIS A 24 0.16 2.41 5.54
CA HIS A 24 -1.03 3.14 6.00
C HIS A 24 -0.72 4.63 6.24
N LEU A 25 0.33 4.93 7.00
CA LEU A 25 0.74 6.30 7.28
C LEU A 25 1.17 7.04 6.01
N PHE A 26 1.85 6.36 5.10
CA PHE A 26 2.25 6.91 3.81
C PHE A 26 1.03 7.31 2.97
N TYR A 27 0.01 6.47 2.86
CA TYR A 27 -1.21 6.80 2.11
C TYR A 27 -2.03 7.91 2.76
N ILE A 28 -2.09 7.97 4.09
CA ILE A 28 -2.69 9.11 4.80
C ILE A 28 -1.97 10.41 4.42
N GLU A 29 -0.63 10.42 4.43
CA GLU A 29 0.15 11.61 4.07
C GLU A 29 0.00 11.97 2.60
N MET A 30 0.04 10.97 1.71
CA MET A 30 -0.21 11.18 0.28
C MET A 30 -1.58 11.81 0.01
N SER A 31 -2.62 11.36 0.70
CA SER A 31 -3.99 11.87 0.53
C SER A 31 -4.13 13.36 0.81
N LYS A 32 -3.30 13.92 1.69
CA LYS A 32 -3.30 15.36 2.03
C LYS A 32 -2.86 16.25 0.87
N ARG A 33 -2.09 15.69 -0.07
CA ARG A 33 -1.56 16.40 -1.25
C ARG A 33 -2.52 16.40 -2.44
N ILE A 34 -3.61 15.63 -2.35
CA ILE A 34 -4.54 15.41 -3.46
C ILE A 34 -5.78 16.25 -3.23
N LYS A 35 -6.12 17.14 -4.18
CA LYS A 35 -7.34 17.94 -4.16
C LYS A 35 -8.50 17.23 -4.85
N ASN A 36 -8.22 16.46 -5.92
CA ASN A 36 -9.24 15.65 -6.59
C ASN A 36 -9.87 14.66 -5.61
N LYS A 37 -11.15 14.87 -5.30
CA LYS A 37 -11.88 14.09 -4.29
C LYS A 37 -11.93 12.60 -4.61
N ILE A 38 -12.13 12.25 -5.89
CA ILE A 38 -12.24 10.84 -6.33
C ILE A 38 -10.90 10.13 -6.12
N VAL A 39 -9.79 10.76 -6.54
CA VAL A 39 -8.45 10.20 -6.34
C VAL A 39 -8.12 10.10 -4.86
N LYS A 40 -8.41 11.16 -4.10
CA LYS A 40 -8.19 11.19 -2.64
C LYS A 40 -8.93 10.06 -1.92
N GLU A 41 -10.20 9.82 -2.27
CA GLU A 41 -10.99 8.71 -1.69
C GLU A 41 -10.39 7.35 -2.02
N ARG A 42 -9.88 7.15 -3.25
CA ARG A 42 -9.17 5.91 -3.62
C ARG A 42 -7.93 5.69 -2.76
N ILE A 43 -7.10 6.72 -2.58
CA ILE A 43 -5.89 6.63 -1.73
C ILE A 43 -6.26 6.38 -0.27
N LEU A 44 -7.32 7.00 0.25
CA LEU A 44 -7.80 6.72 1.60
C LEU A 44 -8.36 5.30 1.75
N THR A 45 -8.94 4.75 0.68
CA THR A 45 -9.35 3.33 0.65
C THR A 45 -8.14 2.42 0.77
N LEU A 46 -7.07 2.67 0.00
CA LEU A 46 -5.81 1.91 0.15
C LEU A 46 -5.30 2.00 1.59
N ALA A 47 -5.24 3.19 2.20
CA ALA A 47 -4.84 3.33 3.60
C ALA A 47 -5.66 2.46 4.57
N ALA A 48 -6.97 2.37 4.37
CA ALA A 48 -7.84 1.53 5.19
C ALA A 48 -7.61 0.03 4.95
N GLU A 49 -7.25 -0.35 3.73
CA GLU A 49 -6.92 -1.74 3.39
C GLU A 49 -5.60 -2.16 4.02
N GLU A 50 -4.55 -1.31 4.02
CA GLU A 50 -3.29 -1.60 4.73
C GLU A 50 -3.50 -1.81 6.23
N GLN A 51 -4.37 -1.00 6.86
CA GLN A 51 -4.72 -1.22 8.25
C GLN A 51 -5.45 -2.56 8.47
N ARG A 52 -6.20 -3.04 7.46
CA ARG A 52 -6.83 -4.37 7.49
C ARG A 52 -5.78 -5.47 7.35
N HIS A 53 -4.81 -5.31 6.43
CA HIS A 53 -3.70 -6.24 6.23
C HIS A 53 -2.86 -6.39 7.50
N GLU A 54 -2.50 -5.27 8.15
CA GLU A 54 -1.84 -5.28 9.47
C GLU A 54 -2.59 -6.16 10.48
N ARG A 55 -3.92 -5.99 10.61
CA ARG A 55 -4.73 -6.80 11.54
C ARG A 55 -4.72 -8.28 11.19
N ILE A 56 -4.80 -8.61 9.91
CA ILE A 56 -4.74 -10.00 9.42
C ILE A 56 -3.40 -10.62 9.81
N LEU A 57 -2.28 -9.93 9.56
CA LEU A 57 -0.94 -10.40 9.87
C LEU A 57 -0.71 -10.56 11.38
N LYS A 58 -1.15 -9.59 12.18
CA LYS A 58 -1.08 -9.70 13.65
C LYS A 58 -1.89 -10.88 14.19
N ASN A 59 -3.06 -11.15 13.61
CA ASN A 59 -3.87 -12.31 13.98
C ASN A 59 -3.18 -13.63 13.56
N LEU A 60 -2.53 -13.65 12.40
CA LEU A 60 -1.74 -14.80 11.95
C LEU A 60 -0.56 -15.07 12.92
N LEU A 61 0.17 -14.03 13.30
CA LEU A 61 1.25 -14.11 14.26
C LEU A 61 0.76 -14.62 15.63
N ARG A 62 -0.36 -14.10 16.16
CA ARG A 62 -0.94 -14.59 17.41
C ARG A 62 -1.26 -16.08 17.37
N ARG A 63 -1.79 -16.56 16.25
CA ARG A 63 -2.06 -17.99 16.07
C ARG A 63 -0.78 -18.82 16.05
N TRP A 64 0.29 -18.31 15.44
CA TRP A 64 1.55 -19.04 15.32
C TRP A 64 2.40 -19.02 16.59
N THR A 65 2.37 -17.91 17.33
CA THR A 65 3.19 -17.74 18.54
C THR A 65 2.45 -18.06 19.83
N GLY A 66 1.13 -17.96 19.84
CA GLY A 66 0.33 -18.02 21.07
C GLY A 66 0.42 -16.74 21.92
N GLU A 67 1.09 -15.69 21.43
CA GLU A 67 1.29 -14.44 22.16
C GLU A 67 0.18 -13.44 21.84
N ASN A 68 -0.31 -12.74 22.88
CA ASN A 68 -1.29 -11.66 22.69
C ASN A 68 -0.68 -10.43 22.01
N ASP A 69 0.59 -10.14 22.29
CA ASP A 69 1.39 -9.09 21.66
C ASP A 69 2.41 -9.72 20.72
N PRO A 70 2.08 -9.89 19.44
CA PRO A 70 2.94 -10.62 18.51
C PRO A 70 4.20 -9.81 18.18
N PRO A 71 5.29 -10.48 17.74
CA PRO A 71 6.58 -9.87 17.48
C PRO A 71 6.57 -9.00 16.20
N VAL A 72 6.04 -7.79 16.31
CA VAL A 72 6.08 -6.78 15.25
C VAL A 72 7.15 -5.73 15.60
N PRO A 73 8.09 -5.39 14.70
CA PRO A 73 9.08 -4.36 14.94
C PRO A 73 8.42 -3.03 15.34
N LYS A 74 8.97 -2.37 16.38
CA LYS A 74 8.43 -1.09 16.86
C LYS A 74 8.83 0.08 15.96
N ASP A 75 10.06 0.04 15.45
CA ASP A 75 10.60 1.10 14.61
C ASP A 75 10.10 0.95 13.17
N SER A 76 9.85 2.10 12.53
CA SER A 76 9.50 2.14 11.12
C SER A 76 10.62 1.56 10.27
N LEU A 77 10.27 0.73 9.29
CA LEU A 77 11.21 0.20 8.31
C LEU A 77 11.65 1.29 7.35
N PHE A 78 10.74 2.21 7.05
CA PHE A 78 10.93 3.31 6.13
C PHE A 78 10.38 4.58 6.78
N PRO A 79 11.23 5.48 7.30
CA PRO A 79 10.76 6.75 7.86
C PRO A 79 9.91 7.51 6.84
N LEU A 80 8.73 7.97 7.24
CA LEU A 80 7.77 8.61 6.35
C LEU A 80 8.38 9.80 5.58
N SER A 81 9.27 10.55 6.23
CA SER A 81 10.01 11.68 5.62
C SER A 81 10.95 11.26 4.47
N THR A 82 11.36 10.00 4.41
CA THR A 82 12.16 9.47 3.29
C THR A 82 11.30 8.98 2.14
N LEU A 83 10.07 8.55 2.44
CA LEU A 83 9.12 8.05 1.44
C LEU A 83 8.35 9.18 0.76
N ILE A 84 8.04 10.26 1.49
CA ILE A 84 7.29 11.39 0.99
C ILE A 84 7.74 12.69 1.69
N ASN A 85 8.07 13.72 0.90
CA ASN A 85 8.47 15.04 1.37
C ASN A 85 7.99 16.13 0.41
N ASP A 86 8.03 17.38 0.84
CA ASP A 86 7.47 18.52 0.09
C ASP A 86 8.13 18.78 -1.27
N GLY A 87 9.35 18.27 -1.48
CA GLY A 87 10.06 18.39 -2.77
C GLY A 87 9.67 17.32 -3.81
N MET A 88 8.89 16.31 -3.43
CA MET A 88 8.49 15.25 -4.36
C MET A 88 7.30 15.67 -5.23
N THR A 89 7.38 15.35 -6.52
CA THR A 89 6.24 15.45 -7.43
C THR A 89 5.21 14.34 -7.15
N HIS A 90 3.95 14.57 -7.55
CA HIS A 90 2.91 13.53 -7.43
C HIS A 90 3.29 12.24 -8.16
N ALA A 91 3.94 12.34 -9.34
CA ALA A 91 4.43 11.18 -10.07
C ALA A 91 5.45 10.38 -9.24
N ARG A 92 6.42 11.05 -8.60
CA ARG A 92 7.42 10.38 -7.77
C ARG A 92 6.80 9.73 -6.53
N VAL A 93 5.80 10.35 -5.92
CA VAL A 93 5.06 9.76 -4.79
C VAL A 93 4.32 8.50 -5.24
N LEU A 94 3.66 8.51 -6.41
CA LEU A 94 3.01 7.32 -6.99
C LEU A 94 4.01 6.21 -7.33
N GLU A 95 5.16 6.54 -7.92
CA GLU A 95 6.21 5.56 -8.19
C GLU A 95 6.70 4.90 -6.90
N THR A 96 6.91 5.68 -5.84
CA THR A 96 7.29 5.16 -4.52
C THR A 96 6.21 4.23 -3.98
N ALA A 97 4.92 4.59 -4.08
CA ALA A 97 3.81 3.74 -3.68
C ALA A 97 3.83 2.40 -4.43
N ILE A 98 3.98 2.42 -5.76
CA ILE A 98 4.05 1.22 -6.60
C ILE A 98 5.21 0.30 -6.16
N GLU A 99 6.37 0.88 -5.84
CA GLU A 99 7.53 0.12 -5.33
C GLU A 99 7.23 -0.54 -3.97
N LEU A 100 6.50 0.15 -3.08
CA LEU A 100 6.08 -0.40 -1.78
C LEU A 100 5.14 -1.60 -1.95
N GLU A 101 4.13 -1.51 -2.84
CA GLU A 101 3.20 -2.60 -3.11
C GLU A 101 3.90 -3.84 -3.69
N ARG A 102 4.81 -3.64 -4.65
CA ARG A 102 5.63 -4.72 -5.20
C ARG A 102 6.46 -5.42 -4.13
N ALA A 103 7.06 -4.63 -3.24
CA ALA A 103 7.84 -5.18 -2.14
C ALA A 103 6.98 -5.93 -1.13
N ALA A 104 5.75 -5.46 -0.83
CA ALA A 104 4.79 -6.13 0.02
C ALA A 104 4.34 -7.46 -0.59
N ALA A 105 3.90 -7.48 -1.85
CA ALA A 105 3.52 -8.71 -2.55
C ALA A 105 4.65 -9.77 -2.53
N LYS A 106 5.90 -9.34 -2.76
CA LYS A 106 7.06 -10.22 -2.71
C LYS A 106 7.27 -10.81 -1.30
N ARG A 107 7.20 -9.98 -0.26
CA ARG A 107 7.31 -10.44 1.15
C ARG A 107 6.25 -11.48 1.50
N TYR A 108 5.00 -11.28 1.06
CA TYR A 108 3.92 -12.23 1.30
C TYR A 108 4.16 -13.57 0.61
N ILE A 109 4.66 -13.58 -0.61
CA ILE A 109 5.03 -14.82 -1.29
C ILE A 109 6.22 -15.52 -0.60
N GLU A 110 7.21 -14.77 -0.13
CA GLU A 110 8.33 -15.34 0.64
C GLU A 110 7.83 -15.95 1.96
N ALA A 111 6.96 -15.23 2.70
CA ALA A 111 6.35 -15.72 3.93
C ALA A 111 5.46 -16.95 3.68
N SER A 112 4.69 -16.99 2.61
CA SER A 112 3.82 -18.12 2.27
C SER A 112 4.62 -19.40 2.03
N ARG A 113 5.80 -19.31 1.40
CA ARG A 113 6.71 -20.43 1.19
C ARG A 113 7.34 -20.94 2.48
N ALA A 114 7.55 -20.05 3.45
CA ALA A 114 8.10 -20.39 4.76
C ALA A 114 7.04 -20.87 5.77
N ALA A 115 5.75 -20.63 5.49
CA ALA A 115 4.64 -20.98 6.36
C ALA A 115 4.50 -22.52 6.47
N GLN A 116 4.36 -23.01 7.71
CA GLN A 116 4.25 -24.44 8.00
C GLN A 116 2.81 -24.96 7.93
N ASP A 117 1.81 -24.08 8.02
CA ASP A 117 0.40 -24.42 7.93
C ASP A 117 -0.24 -23.92 6.65
N ASP A 118 -1.13 -24.72 6.08
CA ASP A 118 -1.81 -24.42 4.80
C ASP A 118 -2.76 -23.22 4.87
N SER A 119 -3.34 -22.95 6.05
CA SER A 119 -4.23 -21.81 6.23
C SER A 119 -3.45 -20.49 6.18
N GLY A 120 -2.33 -20.43 6.90
CA GLY A 120 -1.42 -19.26 6.87
C GLY A 120 -0.85 -19.04 5.48
N ARG A 121 -0.44 -20.12 4.80
CA ARG A 121 0.06 -20.03 3.41
C ARG A 121 -0.95 -19.40 2.49
N ARG A 122 -2.18 -19.90 2.44
CA ARG A 122 -3.26 -19.34 1.58
C ARG A 122 -3.60 -17.91 1.93
N GLN A 123 -3.58 -17.56 3.24
CA GLN A 123 -3.85 -16.20 3.67
C GLN A 123 -2.79 -15.21 3.16
N LEU A 124 -1.51 -15.58 3.20
CA LEU A 124 -0.41 -14.78 2.69
C LEU A 124 -0.44 -14.66 1.16
N GLU A 125 -0.75 -15.75 0.45
CA GLU A 125 -0.93 -15.72 -1.01
C GLU A 125 -2.09 -14.79 -1.41
N TYR A 126 -3.18 -14.82 -0.65
CA TYR A 126 -4.32 -13.93 -0.86
C TYR A 126 -3.93 -12.46 -0.65
N LEU A 127 -3.19 -12.13 0.41
CA LEU A 127 -2.67 -10.77 0.63
C LEU A 127 -1.76 -10.34 -0.53
N ALA A 128 -0.88 -11.21 -1.02
CA ALA A 128 -0.03 -10.88 -2.17
C ALA A 128 -0.84 -10.46 -3.42
N GLU A 129 -2.01 -11.05 -3.66
CA GLU A 129 -2.89 -10.65 -4.77
C GLU A 129 -3.56 -9.29 -4.52
N PHE A 130 -3.84 -8.94 -3.26
CA PHE A 130 -4.32 -7.59 -2.90
C PHE A 130 -3.26 -6.54 -3.24
N GLU A 131 -2.00 -6.75 -2.84
CA GLU A 131 -0.93 -5.79 -3.15
C GLU A 131 -0.72 -5.61 -4.66
N ARG A 132 -0.86 -6.67 -5.44
CA ARG A 132 -0.85 -6.56 -6.91
C ARG A 132 -2.04 -5.76 -7.45
N THR A 133 -3.16 -5.79 -6.75
CA THR A 133 -4.33 -4.96 -7.11
C THR A 133 -4.09 -3.50 -6.76
N HIS A 134 -3.51 -3.21 -5.59
CA HIS A 134 -3.07 -1.87 -5.20
C HIS A 134 -2.06 -1.31 -6.20
N GLU A 135 -1.04 -2.10 -6.58
CA GLU A 135 -0.08 -1.72 -7.62
C GLU A 135 -0.78 -1.29 -8.93
N ARG A 136 -1.78 -2.07 -9.40
CA ARG A 136 -2.53 -1.74 -10.62
C ARG A 136 -3.34 -0.45 -10.49
N ILE A 137 -3.96 -0.22 -9.34
CA ILE A 137 -4.71 1.02 -9.06
C ILE A 137 -3.75 2.22 -9.12
N LEU A 138 -2.62 2.14 -8.43
CA LEU A 138 -1.61 3.21 -8.40
C LEU A 138 -0.98 3.46 -9.78
N ALA A 139 -0.71 2.41 -10.54
CA ALA A 139 -0.21 2.53 -11.91
C ALA A 139 -1.24 3.23 -12.82
N SER A 140 -2.53 2.96 -12.64
CA SER A 140 -3.60 3.65 -13.37
C SER A 140 -3.67 5.14 -13.03
N GLU A 141 -3.48 5.51 -11.75
CA GLU A 141 -3.42 6.92 -11.34
C GLU A 141 -2.18 7.61 -11.92
N LEU A 142 -1.03 6.92 -11.97
CA LEU A 142 0.18 7.45 -12.59
C LEU A 142 0.00 7.69 -14.09
N GLU A 143 -0.66 6.79 -14.80
CA GLU A 143 -0.97 6.98 -16.23
C GLU A 143 -1.98 8.11 -16.47
N ALA A 144 -2.97 8.29 -15.57
CA ALA A 144 -3.88 9.43 -15.63
C ALA A 144 -3.14 10.74 -15.42
N LEU A 145 -2.24 10.80 -14.44
CA LEU A 145 -1.42 11.98 -14.14
C LEU A 145 -0.47 12.34 -15.30
N LYS A 146 0.10 11.33 -16.00
CA LYS A 146 0.93 11.57 -17.19
C LYS A 146 0.15 12.15 -18.37
N LYS A 147 -1.15 11.85 -18.47
CA LYS A 147 -2.03 12.39 -19.52
C LYS A 147 -2.56 13.77 -19.17
N ASP A 148 -2.69 14.05 -17.90
CA ASP A 148 -3.22 15.31 -17.37
C ASP A 148 -2.48 15.67 -16.08
N GLU A 149 -1.55 16.61 -16.17
CA GLU A 149 -0.76 17.07 -15.01
C GLU A 149 -1.62 17.67 -13.89
N GLY A 150 -2.82 18.18 -14.23
CA GLY A 150 -3.81 18.67 -13.28
C GLY A 150 -4.63 17.60 -12.57
N TRP A 151 -4.48 16.31 -12.91
CA TRP A 151 -5.32 15.22 -12.44
C TRP A 151 -5.48 15.15 -10.90
N PHE A 152 -4.46 15.51 -10.16
CA PHE A 152 -4.50 15.53 -8.68
C PHE A 152 -4.97 16.88 -8.11
N GLU A 153 -4.93 17.95 -8.90
CA GLU A 153 -5.25 19.32 -8.49
C GLU A 153 -6.72 19.69 -8.76
N GLU A 154 -7.34 19.05 -9.74
CA GLU A 154 -8.69 19.40 -10.15
C GLU A 154 -9.74 18.70 -9.27
N ASP A 155 -10.68 19.49 -8.74
CA ASP A 155 -11.87 19.00 -8.01
C ASP A 155 -13.00 18.63 -9.01
N THR A 156 -12.64 18.26 -10.24
CA THR A 156 -13.57 18.02 -11.34
C THR A 156 -13.86 16.53 -11.52
N ILE A 157 -15.14 16.19 -11.54
CA ILE A 157 -15.62 14.95 -12.13
C ILE A 157 -15.32 15.03 -13.62
N PRO A 158 -14.52 14.14 -14.23
CA PRO A 158 -14.29 14.15 -15.67
C PRO A 158 -15.64 14.15 -16.40
N GLY A 159 -15.99 15.27 -17.05
CA GLY A 159 -17.22 15.42 -17.80
C GLY A 159 -18.28 16.35 -17.21
N SER A 160 -18.10 16.93 -16.02
CA SER A 160 -19.09 17.86 -15.42
C SER A 160 -18.96 19.33 -15.90
N ASP A 161 -17.85 19.72 -16.50
CA ASP A 161 -17.57 21.11 -16.95
C ASP A 161 -17.46 21.27 -18.47
N ARG A 162 -18.16 20.44 -19.25
CA ARG A 162 -18.43 20.85 -20.62
C ARG A 162 -19.59 21.86 -20.57
N PRO A 163 -19.39 23.12 -20.89
CA PRO A 163 -20.52 24.01 -21.12
C PRO A 163 -21.41 23.35 -22.18
N ILE A 164 -22.67 23.11 -21.81
CA ILE A 164 -23.68 22.66 -22.75
C ILE A 164 -23.80 23.83 -23.73
N HIS A 165 -23.12 23.73 -24.88
CA HIS A 165 -23.46 24.56 -26.03
C HIS A 165 -24.86 24.16 -26.45
N LEU A 166 -25.85 24.88 -25.89
CA LEU A 166 -27.15 24.99 -26.52
C LEU A 166 -26.88 25.80 -27.77
N GLY A 167 -26.71 25.12 -28.89
CA GLY A 167 -26.68 25.73 -30.19
C GLY A 167 -27.95 26.52 -30.46
N PRO A 168 -27.92 27.50 -31.40
CA PRO A 168 -29.01 28.40 -31.71
C PRO A 168 -30.25 27.67 -32.21
#